data_0ebd812b68f424fd2fa2d52277a588d1
#
_entry.id   0ebd812b68f424fd2fa2d52277a588d1
#
_cell.length_a   1.000
_cell.length_b   1.000
_cell.length_c   1.000
_cell.angle_alpha   90.00
_cell.angle_beta   90.00
_cell.angle_gamma   90.00
#
_symmetry.space_group_name_H-M   'P 1'
#
loop_
_entity.id
_entity.type
_entity.pdbx_description
1 polymer ?
#
loop_
_entity_poly.entity_id
_entity_poly.type
_entity_poly.pdbx_seq_one_letter_code
_entity_poly.pdbx_strand_id
1 'polypeptide(L)'
;MEYGLLGETLGHSFSPQIHRALADYDYQLYPTPPDAVEELFRRRAFKGLNVTIPYKQTVIPLCDEVDPRAAAIGAVNTVVNRDGRLIGYNTDIDGLIYLAKRAGVEMAGKKVAVLGSGGTSRTARAAAGELGAAEIVTVSRKGEDNYENLSRHGDAGVLINTTPVGMYPNGGVSPVDLALFPRLEGVLDVVYNPLRTALLMQAEERGIPCSCGLPMLV
;
A
#
# COMPACT_ATOMS: atom_id res chain seq x y z
N MET A 1 12.64 -22.39 -6.17
CA MET A 1 11.70 -21.33 -5.76
C MET A 1 11.13 -20.72 -7.04
N GLU A 2 9.80 -20.76 -7.25
CA GLU A 2 9.27 -20.20 -8.50
C GLU A 2 8.58 -18.86 -8.27
N TYR A 3 7.57 -18.83 -7.38
CA TYR A 3 6.78 -17.63 -7.10
C TYR A 3 6.57 -17.44 -5.60
N GLY A 4 6.44 -16.21 -5.17
CA GLY A 4 6.12 -15.95 -3.77
C GLY A 4 6.12 -14.50 -3.34
N LEU A 5 5.91 -14.29 -2.03
CA LEU A 5 5.93 -13.00 -1.38
C LEU A 5 7.21 -12.81 -0.58
N LEU A 6 7.97 -11.80 -0.92
CA LEU A 6 9.14 -11.34 -0.17
C LEU A 6 8.76 -10.25 0.83
N GLY A 7 9.11 -10.44 2.07
CA GLY A 7 8.95 -9.47 3.15
C GLY A 7 9.75 -9.87 4.37
N GLU A 8 9.84 -9.02 5.39
CA GLU A 8 10.57 -9.34 6.60
C GLU A 8 9.75 -10.24 7.54
N THR A 9 8.46 -9.93 7.71
CA THR A 9 7.53 -10.68 8.56
C THR A 9 6.22 -10.92 7.81
N LEU A 10 5.87 -12.18 7.57
CA LEU A 10 4.79 -12.56 6.65
C LEU A 10 3.70 -13.46 7.28
N GLY A 11 3.68 -13.60 8.62
CA GLY A 11 2.88 -14.60 9.34
C GLY A 11 1.35 -14.58 9.12
N HIS A 12 0.81 -13.52 8.52
CA HIS A 12 -0.64 -13.31 8.34
C HIS A 12 -1.02 -12.85 6.92
N SER A 13 -0.20 -13.19 5.91
CA SER A 13 -0.47 -12.82 4.52
C SER A 13 -1.50 -13.73 3.88
N PHE A 14 -2.49 -13.14 3.20
CA PHE A 14 -3.48 -13.86 2.38
C PHE A 14 -2.97 -14.17 0.95
N SER A 15 -1.79 -13.69 0.56
CA SER A 15 -1.26 -13.86 -0.80
C SER A 15 -1.24 -15.33 -1.26
N PRO A 16 -0.81 -16.34 -0.46
CA PRO A 16 -0.83 -17.73 -0.94
C PRO A 16 -2.24 -18.27 -1.23
N GLN A 17 -3.25 -17.80 -0.46
CA GLN A 17 -4.64 -18.21 -0.68
C GLN A 17 -5.21 -17.57 -1.94
N ILE A 18 -4.92 -16.29 -2.17
CA ILE A 18 -5.32 -15.54 -3.35
C ILE A 18 -4.70 -16.16 -4.61
N HIS A 19 -3.39 -16.38 -4.61
CA HIS A 19 -2.68 -16.94 -5.77
C HIS A 19 -3.16 -18.36 -6.10
N ARG A 20 -3.46 -19.19 -5.11
CA ARG A 20 -4.07 -20.51 -5.32
C ARG A 20 -5.45 -20.46 -5.95
N ALA A 21 -6.23 -19.41 -5.67
CA ALA A 21 -7.55 -19.22 -6.26
C ALA A 21 -7.48 -18.67 -7.71
N LEU A 22 -6.39 -17.99 -8.06
CA LEU A 22 -6.22 -17.37 -9.37
C LEU A 22 -5.61 -18.32 -10.42
N ALA A 23 -4.68 -19.20 -10.03
CA ALA A 23 -3.99 -20.07 -10.96
C ALA A 23 -3.34 -21.28 -10.26
N ASP A 24 -3.06 -22.33 -11.03
CA ASP A 24 -2.42 -23.56 -10.57
C ASP A 24 -0.88 -23.44 -10.66
N TYR A 25 -0.29 -22.81 -9.63
CA TYR A 25 1.14 -22.78 -9.40
C TYR A 25 1.46 -22.66 -7.92
N ASP A 26 2.65 -23.11 -7.53
CA ASP A 26 3.10 -23.01 -6.13
C ASP A 26 3.53 -21.58 -5.81
N TYR A 27 2.88 -21.00 -4.80
CA TYR A 27 3.17 -19.66 -4.30
C TYR A 27 3.46 -19.71 -2.81
N GLN A 28 4.63 -19.24 -2.39
CA GLN A 28 5.13 -19.37 -1.04
C GLN A 28 5.46 -18.02 -0.38
N LEU A 29 5.53 -18.01 0.94
CA LEU A 29 6.02 -16.87 1.71
C LEU A 29 7.53 -17.01 1.92
N TYR A 30 8.26 -15.93 1.64
CA TYR A 30 9.71 -15.81 1.83
C TYR A 30 10.02 -14.73 2.88
N PRO A 31 9.86 -15.05 4.18
CA PRO A 31 10.34 -14.17 5.23
C PRO A 31 11.87 -14.10 5.14
N THR A 32 12.38 -12.92 4.84
CA THR A 32 13.80 -12.71 4.54
C THR A 32 14.32 -11.55 5.37
N PRO A 33 15.39 -11.71 6.16
CA PRO A 33 15.99 -10.61 6.90
C PRO A 33 16.69 -9.63 5.92
N PRO A 34 16.86 -8.36 6.31
CA PRO A 34 17.39 -7.31 5.42
C PRO A 34 18.72 -7.63 4.76
N ASP A 35 19.62 -8.28 5.49
CA ASP A 35 20.98 -8.67 5.04
C ASP A 35 20.98 -9.82 4.01
N ALA A 36 19.89 -10.57 3.88
CA ALA A 36 19.78 -11.67 2.93
C ALA A 36 19.06 -11.29 1.61
N VAL A 37 18.46 -10.10 1.51
CA VAL A 37 17.68 -9.69 0.32
C VAL A 37 18.57 -9.58 -0.91
N GLU A 38 19.73 -8.95 -0.79
CA GLU A 38 20.65 -8.76 -1.90
C GLU A 38 21.14 -10.11 -2.47
N GLU A 39 21.48 -11.06 -1.60
CA GLU A 39 21.89 -12.41 -2.00
C GLU A 39 20.77 -13.17 -2.71
N LEU A 40 19.51 -13.03 -2.25
CA LEU A 40 18.35 -13.61 -2.93
C LEU A 40 18.22 -13.11 -4.37
N PHE A 41 18.38 -11.80 -4.58
CA PHE A 41 18.32 -11.19 -5.91
C PHE A 41 19.52 -11.57 -6.78
N ARG A 42 20.70 -11.66 -6.20
CA ARG A 42 21.91 -12.07 -6.91
C ARG A 42 21.83 -13.51 -7.45
N ARG A 43 21.20 -14.42 -6.72
CA ARG A 43 20.98 -15.82 -7.14
C ARG A 43 19.99 -15.96 -8.28
N ARG A 44 19.05 -15.05 -8.43
CA ARG A 44 18.00 -15.05 -9.46
C ARG A 44 17.26 -16.37 -9.57
N ALA A 45 17.14 -17.14 -8.49
CA ALA A 45 16.56 -18.48 -8.47
C ALA A 45 15.03 -18.46 -8.26
N PHE A 46 14.34 -17.47 -8.83
CA PHE A 46 12.89 -17.32 -8.80
C PHE A 46 12.37 -16.88 -10.18
N LYS A 47 11.12 -17.14 -10.47
CA LYS A 47 10.41 -16.66 -11.68
C LYS A 47 9.70 -15.34 -11.44
N GLY A 48 9.12 -15.17 -10.24
CA GLY A 48 8.44 -13.94 -9.86
C GLY A 48 8.27 -13.82 -8.36
N LEU A 49 8.41 -12.58 -7.87
CA LEU A 49 8.21 -12.25 -6.47
C LEU A 49 7.28 -11.04 -6.35
N ASN A 50 6.25 -11.15 -5.52
CA ASN A 50 5.68 -9.96 -4.92
C ASN A 50 6.58 -9.48 -3.79
N VAL A 51 6.64 -8.18 -3.59
CA VAL A 51 7.48 -7.52 -2.58
C VAL A 51 6.62 -6.67 -1.67
N THR A 52 6.76 -6.90 -0.35
CA THR A 52 6.05 -6.10 0.64
C THR A 52 7.01 -5.42 1.62
N ILE A 53 6.48 -4.88 2.71
CA ILE A 53 7.22 -4.15 3.74
C ILE A 53 8.37 -5.04 4.29
N PRO A 54 9.60 -4.46 4.46
CA PRO A 54 9.99 -3.07 4.20
C PRO A 54 10.67 -2.86 2.82
N TYR A 55 10.63 -3.82 1.90
CA TYR A 55 11.57 -3.97 0.80
C TYR A 55 11.18 -3.29 -0.52
N LYS A 56 9.99 -2.69 -0.64
CA LYS A 56 9.52 -2.09 -1.91
C LYS A 56 10.43 -1.01 -2.51
N GLN A 57 11.26 -0.37 -1.71
CA GLN A 57 12.28 0.59 -2.16
C GLN A 57 13.65 -0.08 -2.30
N THR A 58 13.98 -0.98 -1.38
CA THR A 58 15.27 -1.68 -1.32
C THR A 58 15.55 -2.50 -2.58
N VAL A 59 14.50 -3.09 -3.18
CA VAL A 59 14.67 -3.95 -4.36
C VAL A 59 14.85 -3.20 -5.68
N ILE A 60 14.59 -1.88 -5.71
CA ILE A 60 14.75 -1.06 -6.93
C ILE A 60 16.15 -1.19 -7.53
N PRO A 61 17.25 -0.94 -6.79
CA PRO A 61 18.61 -1.05 -7.32
C PRO A 61 19.05 -2.50 -7.59
N LEU A 62 18.26 -3.50 -7.17
CA LEU A 62 18.54 -4.91 -7.38
C LEU A 62 17.88 -5.47 -8.66
N CYS A 63 17.02 -4.67 -9.31
CA CYS A 63 16.42 -4.99 -10.60
C CYS A 63 17.33 -4.51 -11.74
N ASP A 64 17.39 -5.27 -12.84
CA ASP A 64 18.10 -4.85 -14.07
C ASP A 64 17.32 -3.78 -14.82
N GLU A 65 16.00 -3.77 -14.66
CA GLU A 65 15.09 -2.80 -15.24
C GLU A 65 13.93 -2.52 -14.28
N VAL A 66 13.47 -1.30 -14.26
CA VAL A 66 12.26 -0.91 -13.52
C VAL A 66 11.30 -0.24 -14.50
N ASP A 67 10.07 -0.72 -14.49
CA ASP A 67 8.99 -0.10 -15.27
C ASP A 67 8.92 1.42 -15.01
N PRO A 68 8.73 2.26 -16.03
CA PRO A 68 8.76 3.71 -15.86
C PRO A 68 7.77 4.24 -14.81
N ARG A 69 6.59 3.64 -14.68
CA ARG A 69 5.59 4.00 -13.67
C ARG A 69 6.07 3.62 -12.26
N ALA A 70 6.63 2.43 -12.09
CA ALA A 70 7.22 2.00 -10.82
C ALA A 70 8.43 2.86 -10.42
N ALA A 71 9.25 3.25 -11.38
CA ALA A 71 10.39 4.15 -11.17
C ALA A 71 9.92 5.55 -10.73
N ALA A 72 8.91 6.11 -11.37
CA ALA A 72 8.32 7.40 -10.99
C ALA A 72 7.70 7.38 -9.59
N ILE A 73 7.07 6.27 -9.22
CA ILE A 73 6.53 6.05 -7.86
C ILE A 73 7.66 5.90 -6.83
N GLY A 74 8.79 5.32 -7.23
CA GLY A 74 9.89 5.00 -6.34
C GLY A 74 9.57 3.83 -5.39
N ALA A 75 8.77 2.87 -5.86
CA ALA A 75 8.44 1.64 -5.14
C ALA A 75 8.12 0.50 -6.11
N VAL A 76 8.69 -0.67 -5.85
CA VAL A 76 8.45 -1.93 -6.58
C VAL A 76 7.76 -2.91 -5.65
N ASN A 77 6.62 -3.46 -6.07
CA ASN A 77 5.91 -4.51 -5.33
C ASN A 77 5.87 -5.85 -6.07
N THR A 78 6.37 -5.89 -7.30
CA THR A 78 6.41 -7.10 -8.13
C THR A 78 7.70 -7.13 -8.93
N VAL A 79 8.42 -8.25 -8.87
CA VAL A 79 9.64 -8.49 -9.66
C VAL A 79 9.45 -9.75 -10.47
N VAL A 80 9.67 -9.65 -11.77
CA VAL A 80 9.59 -10.78 -12.71
C VAL A 80 10.99 -11.09 -13.23
N ASN A 81 11.36 -12.35 -13.19
CA ASN A 81 12.59 -12.85 -13.80
C ASN A 81 12.27 -13.36 -15.21
N ARG A 82 12.72 -12.65 -16.24
CA ARG A 82 12.62 -13.03 -17.64
C ARG A 82 14.01 -13.47 -18.11
N ASP A 83 14.23 -14.78 -18.18
CA ASP A 83 15.48 -15.39 -18.67
C ASP A 83 16.73 -14.82 -17.97
N GLY A 84 16.66 -14.67 -16.65
CA GLY A 84 17.77 -14.14 -15.86
C GLY A 84 17.76 -12.61 -15.71
N ARG A 85 16.89 -11.87 -16.41
CA ARG A 85 16.72 -10.42 -16.27
C ARG A 85 15.61 -10.10 -15.30
N LEU A 86 15.90 -9.34 -14.25
CA LEU A 86 14.95 -8.94 -13.22
C LEU A 86 14.30 -7.60 -13.58
N ILE A 87 12.97 -7.61 -13.72
CA ILE A 87 12.19 -6.42 -14.08
C ILE A 87 11.24 -6.10 -12.94
N GLY A 88 11.32 -4.87 -12.40
CA GLY A 88 10.51 -4.39 -11.30
C GLY A 88 9.27 -3.63 -11.77
N TYR A 89 8.11 -3.92 -11.17
CA TYR A 89 6.82 -3.29 -11.44
C TYR A 89 6.17 -2.79 -10.15
N ASN A 90 5.18 -1.91 -10.30
CA ASN A 90 4.26 -1.53 -9.23
C ASN A 90 2.82 -1.77 -9.66
N THR A 91 2.20 -2.84 -9.15
CA THR A 91 0.80 -3.17 -9.39
C THR A 91 -0.12 -2.63 -8.29
N ASP A 92 0.43 -2.17 -7.17
CA ASP A 92 -0.34 -1.58 -6.07
C ASP A 92 -1.11 -0.34 -6.52
N ILE A 93 -0.59 0.42 -7.49
CA ILE A 93 -1.26 1.63 -7.97
C ILE A 93 -2.58 1.33 -8.66
N ASP A 94 -2.63 0.28 -9.50
CA ASP A 94 -3.84 -0.15 -10.17
C ASP A 94 -4.86 -0.70 -9.16
N GLY A 95 -4.36 -1.46 -8.18
CA GLY A 95 -5.17 -1.95 -7.05
C GLY A 95 -5.77 -0.81 -6.24
N LEU A 96 -5.02 0.26 -5.95
CA LEU A 96 -5.53 1.40 -5.19
C LEU A 96 -6.54 2.25 -6.00
N ILE A 97 -6.29 2.45 -7.30
CA ILE A 97 -7.24 3.10 -8.20
C ILE A 97 -8.56 2.29 -8.26
N TYR A 98 -8.46 0.98 -8.39
CA TYR A 98 -9.61 0.09 -8.35
C TYR A 98 -10.35 0.19 -7.01
N LEU A 99 -9.61 0.16 -5.88
CA LEU A 99 -10.17 0.31 -4.55
C LEU A 99 -10.99 1.58 -4.40
N ALA A 100 -10.43 2.74 -4.82
CA ALA A 100 -11.09 4.03 -4.76
C ALA A 100 -12.40 4.04 -5.56
N LYS A 101 -12.35 3.57 -6.82
CA LYS A 101 -13.52 3.49 -7.70
C LYS A 101 -14.61 2.57 -7.14
N ARG A 102 -14.22 1.40 -6.65
CA ARG A 102 -15.14 0.43 -6.04
C ARG A 102 -15.82 0.97 -4.78
N ALA A 103 -15.10 1.74 -3.97
CA ALA A 103 -15.61 2.37 -2.76
C ALA A 103 -16.47 3.62 -3.03
N GLY A 104 -16.52 4.11 -4.26
CA GLY A 104 -17.17 5.39 -4.59
C GLY A 104 -16.46 6.60 -4.02
N VAL A 105 -15.14 6.49 -3.81
CA VAL A 105 -14.31 7.59 -3.27
C VAL A 105 -13.72 8.39 -4.41
N GLU A 106 -14.28 9.59 -4.63
CA GLU A 106 -13.85 10.53 -5.65
C GLU A 106 -12.75 11.45 -5.12
N MET A 107 -11.62 11.54 -5.85
CA MET A 107 -10.46 12.36 -5.46
C MET A 107 -10.29 13.62 -6.32
N ALA A 108 -10.95 13.66 -7.48
CA ALA A 108 -10.82 14.78 -8.41
C ALA A 108 -11.16 16.13 -7.76
N GLY A 109 -10.23 17.08 -7.87
CA GLY A 109 -10.39 18.43 -7.31
C GLY A 109 -10.32 18.53 -5.79
N LYS A 110 -10.06 17.40 -5.07
CA LYS A 110 -10.03 17.36 -3.60
C LYS A 110 -8.61 17.37 -3.05
N LYS A 111 -8.48 17.79 -1.80
CA LYS A 111 -7.28 17.58 -1.00
C LYS A 111 -7.30 16.15 -0.43
N VAL A 112 -6.22 15.42 -0.65
CA VAL A 112 -6.04 14.04 -0.17
C VAL A 112 -4.95 13.99 0.88
N ALA A 113 -5.30 13.53 2.08
CA ALA A 113 -4.34 13.30 3.17
C ALA A 113 -3.91 11.82 3.16
N VAL A 114 -2.63 11.57 2.95
CA VAL A 114 -2.02 10.23 2.97
C VAL A 114 -1.25 10.05 4.27
N LEU A 115 -1.69 9.11 5.10
CA LEU A 115 -1.03 8.77 6.36
C LEU A 115 0.07 7.74 6.11
N GLY A 116 1.31 8.05 6.49
CA GLY A 116 2.49 7.21 6.31
C GLY A 116 3.47 7.75 5.28
N SER A 117 4.71 7.26 5.31
CA SER A 117 5.82 7.70 4.42
C SER A 117 6.57 6.54 3.75
N GLY A 118 6.03 5.32 3.82
CA GLY A 118 6.62 4.10 3.22
C GLY A 118 6.34 3.94 1.72
N GLY A 119 6.70 2.78 1.17
CA GLY A 119 6.48 2.46 -0.26
C GLY A 119 5.01 2.57 -0.67
N THR A 120 4.08 2.07 0.15
CA THR A 120 2.63 2.16 -0.13
C THR A 120 2.13 3.61 -0.12
N SER A 121 2.69 4.49 0.72
CA SER A 121 2.37 5.92 0.71
C SER A 121 2.75 6.58 -0.62
N ARG A 122 3.91 6.22 -1.20
CA ARG A 122 4.32 6.70 -2.51
C ARG A 122 3.32 6.29 -3.59
N THR A 123 2.90 5.03 -3.57
CA THR A 123 1.86 4.51 -4.48
C THR A 123 0.52 5.24 -4.28
N ALA A 124 0.11 5.48 -3.04
CA ALA A 124 -1.14 6.19 -2.73
C ALA A 124 -1.13 7.63 -3.26
N ARG A 125 0.01 8.32 -3.15
CA ARG A 125 0.18 9.66 -3.71
C ARG A 125 0.10 9.66 -5.24
N ALA A 126 0.74 8.70 -5.90
CA ALA A 126 0.68 8.56 -7.34
C ALA A 126 -0.75 8.27 -7.82
N ALA A 127 -1.44 7.33 -7.16
CA ALA A 127 -2.84 7.02 -7.46
C ALA A 127 -3.77 8.22 -7.25
N ALA A 128 -3.59 8.98 -6.16
CA ALA A 128 -4.36 10.20 -5.92
C ALA A 128 -4.12 11.26 -7.02
N GLY A 129 -2.86 11.41 -7.47
CA GLY A 129 -2.53 12.27 -8.60
C GLY A 129 -3.20 11.84 -9.90
N GLU A 130 -3.16 10.55 -10.25
CA GLU A 130 -3.83 10.00 -11.43
C GLU A 130 -5.37 10.13 -11.34
N LEU A 131 -5.93 10.10 -10.13
CA LEU A 131 -7.36 10.33 -9.86
C LEU A 131 -7.73 11.82 -9.78
N GLY A 132 -6.80 12.72 -10.08
CA GLY A 132 -7.05 14.15 -10.22
C GLY A 132 -7.15 14.93 -8.91
N ALA A 133 -6.51 14.45 -7.82
CA ALA A 133 -6.43 15.21 -6.57
C ALA A 133 -5.80 16.60 -6.81
N ALA A 134 -6.40 17.64 -6.25
CA ALA A 134 -5.91 19.03 -6.39
C ALA A 134 -4.71 19.29 -5.47
N GLU A 135 -4.67 18.63 -4.31
CA GLU A 135 -3.59 18.73 -3.34
C GLU A 135 -3.37 17.35 -2.69
N ILE A 136 -2.13 16.96 -2.48
CA ILE A 136 -1.78 15.72 -1.81
C ILE A 136 -0.79 16.00 -0.70
N VAL A 137 -1.20 15.77 0.54
CA VAL A 137 -0.34 15.93 1.73
C VAL A 137 0.04 14.58 2.29
N THR A 138 1.27 14.47 2.76
CA THR A 138 1.77 13.25 3.40
C THR A 138 2.02 13.50 4.87
N VAL A 139 1.25 12.86 5.71
CA VAL A 139 1.36 12.96 7.17
C VAL A 139 2.18 11.79 7.70
N SER A 140 3.29 12.08 8.38
CA SER A 140 4.14 11.06 8.98
C SER A 140 4.75 11.51 10.30
N ARG A 141 5.22 10.56 11.12
CA ARG A 141 5.79 10.86 12.45
C ARG A 141 6.98 11.83 12.46
N LYS A 142 7.71 11.90 11.34
CA LYS A 142 8.94 12.71 11.19
C LYS A 142 8.83 13.72 10.05
N GLY A 143 7.67 13.85 9.42
CA GLY A 143 7.43 14.81 8.34
C GLY A 143 7.18 16.22 8.86
N GLU A 144 7.23 17.20 7.96
CA GLU A 144 6.77 18.57 8.23
C GLU A 144 5.29 18.54 8.63
N ASP A 145 4.46 17.80 7.86
CA ASP A 145 3.10 17.44 8.22
C ASP A 145 3.15 16.15 9.05
N ASN A 146 2.71 16.24 10.29
CA ASN A 146 2.75 15.16 11.25
C ASN A 146 1.46 15.09 12.07
N TYR A 147 1.37 14.13 12.97
CA TYR A 147 0.16 13.89 13.75
C TYR A 147 -0.14 14.99 14.79
N GLU A 148 0.84 15.83 15.15
CA GLU A 148 0.66 16.94 16.11
C GLU A 148 0.05 18.17 15.43
N ASN A 149 0.32 18.37 14.12
CA ASN A 149 -0.18 19.51 13.37
C ASN A 149 -1.26 19.12 12.34
N LEU A 150 -1.84 17.94 12.46
CA LEU A 150 -2.81 17.35 11.54
C LEU A 150 -4.06 18.23 11.29
N SER A 151 -4.44 19.06 12.28
CA SER A 151 -5.56 20.01 12.17
C SER A 151 -5.40 21.02 11.03
N ARG A 152 -4.17 21.26 10.54
CA ARG A 152 -3.92 22.10 9.35
C ARG A 152 -4.56 21.55 8.10
N HIS A 153 -4.87 20.26 8.08
CA HIS A 153 -5.43 19.53 6.94
C HIS A 153 -6.88 19.10 7.17
N GLY A 154 -7.58 19.76 8.10
CA GLY A 154 -9.00 19.52 8.36
C GLY A 154 -9.92 19.77 7.17
N ASP A 155 -9.42 20.44 6.14
CA ASP A 155 -10.07 20.65 4.84
C ASP A 155 -9.92 19.48 3.85
N ALA A 156 -9.19 18.41 4.22
CA ALA A 156 -9.04 17.25 3.36
C ALA A 156 -10.39 16.57 3.08
N GLY A 157 -10.64 16.32 1.80
CA GLY A 157 -11.84 15.61 1.33
C GLY A 157 -11.65 14.10 1.33
N VAL A 158 -10.43 13.59 1.24
CA VAL A 158 -10.13 12.15 1.26
C VAL A 158 -8.96 11.85 2.18
N LEU A 159 -9.07 10.75 2.91
CA LEU A 159 -8.01 10.23 3.78
C LEU A 159 -7.63 8.82 3.33
N ILE A 160 -6.32 8.57 3.18
CA ILE A 160 -5.78 7.24 2.84
C ILE A 160 -4.80 6.81 3.93
N ASN A 161 -5.16 5.79 4.72
CA ASN A 161 -4.22 5.18 5.66
C ASN A 161 -3.31 4.19 4.95
N THR A 162 -2.00 4.45 4.93
CA THR A 162 -0.96 3.55 4.42
C THR A 162 -0.02 3.07 5.53
N THR A 163 -0.38 3.31 6.77
CA THR A 163 0.36 2.83 7.95
C THR A 163 -0.14 1.45 8.40
N PRO A 164 0.62 0.72 9.20
CA PRO A 164 0.16 -0.53 9.81
C PRO A 164 -0.74 -0.31 11.05
N VAL A 165 -1.09 0.93 11.40
CA VAL A 165 -1.95 1.22 12.57
C VAL A 165 -3.34 0.66 12.33
N GLY A 166 -3.84 -0.13 13.28
CA GLY A 166 -5.12 -0.81 13.19
C GLY A 166 -5.04 -2.24 12.61
N MET A 167 -3.86 -2.67 12.15
CA MET A 167 -3.62 -4.02 11.62
C MET A 167 -3.45 -5.03 12.77
N TYR A 168 -3.97 -6.25 12.56
CA TYR A 168 -3.74 -7.37 13.48
C TYR A 168 -2.22 -7.64 13.69
N PRO A 169 -1.76 -7.97 14.91
CA PRO A 169 -2.54 -8.22 16.14
C PRO A 169 -2.92 -6.94 16.90
N ASN A 170 -2.41 -5.78 16.54
CA ASN A 170 -2.62 -4.50 17.25
C ASN A 170 -3.85 -3.74 16.71
N GLY A 171 -4.96 -4.46 16.53
CA GLY A 171 -6.23 -3.88 16.09
C GLY A 171 -6.89 -2.99 17.14
N GLY A 172 -8.02 -2.35 16.74
CA GLY A 172 -8.82 -1.51 17.63
C GLY A 172 -8.29 -0.09 17.83
N VAL A 173 -7.16 0.26 17.19
CA VAL A 173 -6.57 1.61 17.24
C VAL A 173 -6.75 2.28 15.88
N SER A 174 -7.19 3.54 15.87
CA SER A 174 -7.22 4.38 14.68
C SER A 174 -5.96 5.25 14.61
N PRO A 175 -5.38 5.46 13.41
CA PRO A 175 -4.24 6.36 13.25
C PRO A 175 -4.59 7.82 13.54
N VAL A 176 -5.85 8.20 13.37
CA VAL A 176 -6.36 9.56 13.57
C VAL A 176 -7.82 9.54 14.05
N ASP A 177 -8.26 10.64 14.66
CA ASP A 177 -9.68 10.91 14.90
C ASP A 177 -10.26 11.63 13.66
N LEU A 178 -11.28 11.03 13.03
CA LEU A 178 -11.94 11.62 11.86
C LEU A 178 -12.72 12.91 12.18
N ALA A 179 -12.96 13.22 13.46
CA ALA A 179 -13.53 14.50 13.86
C ALA A 179 -12.64 15.71 13.46
N LEU A 180 -11.35 15.48 13.27
CA LEU A 180 -10.41 16.50 12.77
C LEU A 180 -10.66 16.89 11.30
N PHE A 181 -11.46 16.13 10.56
CA PHE A 181 -11.72 16.29 9.13
C PHE A 181 -13.21 16.50 8.84
N PRO A 182 -13.77 17.69 9.13
CA PRO A 182 -15.21 17.94 8.96
C PRO A 182 -15.69 17.89 7.49
N ARG A 183 -14.77 17.97 6.52
CA ARG A 183 -15.08 17.94 5.07
C ARG A 183 -14.80 16.61 4.41
N LEU A 184 -14.54 15.56 5.21
CA LEU A 184 -14.14 14.26 4.69
C LEU A 184 -15.32 13.58 3.95
N GLU A 185 -15.06 13.19 2.70
CA GLU A 185 -16.01 12.56 1.80
C GLU A 185 -15.59 11.13 1.39
N GLY A 186 -14.39 10.69 1.81
CA GLY A 186 -13.91 9.35 1.52
C GLY A 186 -12.76 8.91 2.42
N VAL A 187 -12.74 7.63 2.80
CA VAL A 187 -11.67 7.01 3.61
C VAL A 187 -11.25 5.69 2.99
N LEU A 188 -9.98 5.55 2.69
CA LEU A 188 -9.38 4.29 2.25
C LEU A 188 -8.35 3.83 3.28
N ASP A 189 -8.39 2.56 3.63
CA ASP A 189 -7.42 1.95 4.54
C ASP A 189 -6.73 0.77 3.84
N VAL A 190 -5.42 0.82 3.64
CA VAL A 190 -4.70 -0.30 3.01
C VAL A 190 -4.61 -1.53 3.92
N VAL A 191 -4.92 -1.39 5.19
CA VAL A 191 -5.09 -2.52 6.10
C VAL A 191 -6.30 -3.35 5.66
N TYR A 192 -6.12 -4.67 5.60
CA TYR A 192 -7.17 -5.63 5.24
C TYR A 192 -7.40 -6.72 6.29
N ASN A 193 -6.57 -6.75 7.32
CA ASN A 193 -6.75 -7.63 8.47
C ASN A 193 -6.61 -6.84 9.77
N PRO A 194 -7.71 -6.52 10.47
CA PRO A 194 -9.10 -6.87 10.16
C PRO A 194 -9.68 -6.13 8.96
N LEU A 195 -10.81 -6.61 8.41
CA LEU A 195 -11.52 -5.96 7.31
C LEU A 195 -12.19 -4.64 7.75
N ARG A 196 -12.56 -4.53 9.02
CA ARG A 196 -13.11 -3.32 9.63
C ARG A 196 -12.15 -2.83 10.70
N THR A 197 -11.30 -1.89 10.32
CA THR A 197 -10.39 -1.19 11.25
C THR A 197 -11.16 -0.14 12.06
N ALA A 198 -10.59 0.32 13.18
CA ALA A 198 -11.18 1.40 13.96
C ALA A 198 -11.35 2.69 13.14
N LEU A 199 -10.47 2.95 12.17
CA LEU A 199 -10.58 4.06 11.23
C LEU A 199 -11.84 3.93 10.35
N LEU A 200 -12.06 2.75 9.75
CA LEU A 200 -13.22 2.50 8.89
C LEU A 200 -14.53 2.52 9.67
N MET A 201 -14.53 2.05 10.92
CA MET A 201 -15.71 2.12 11.79
C MET A 201 -16.11 3.58 12.06
N GLN A 202 -15.16 4.48 12.30
CA GLN A 202 -15.46 5.92 12.43
C GLN A 202 -16.06 6.49 11.12
N ALA A 203 -15.57 6.05 9.96
CA ALA A 203 -16.10 6.51 8.67
C ALA A 203 -17.53 6.01 8.45
N GLU A 204 -17.81 4.73 8.73
CA GLU A 204 -19.14 4.11 8.65
C GLU A 204 -20.16 4.82 9.57
N GLU A 205 -19.80 5.12 10.84
CA GLU A 205 -20.63 5.84 11.79
C GLU A 205 -21.00 7.24 11.30
N ARG A 206 -20.16 7.85 10.47
CA ARG A 206 -20.39 9.17 9.87
C ARG A 206 -21.03 9.10 8.48
N GLY A 207 -21.33 7.90 7.97
CA GLY A 207 -21.89 7.70 6.63
C GLY A 207 -20.92 8.07 5.50
N ILE A 208 -19.61 8.06 5.77
CA ILE A 208 -18.56 8.40 4.80
C ILE A 208 -18.20 7.14 3.99
N PRO A 209 -18.21 7.20 2.64
CA PRO A 209 -17.75 6.12 1.77
C PRO A 209 -16.35 5.65 2.17
N CYS A 210 -16.18 4.35 2.43
CA CYS A 210 -14.90 3.82 2.87
C CYS A 210 -14.68 2.37 2.42
N SER A 211 -13.42 1.93 2.39
CA SER A 211 -13.05 0.55 2.09
C SER A 211 -11.72 0.17 2.72
N CYS A 212 -11.60 -1.13 3.10
CA CYS A 212 -10.34 -1.74 3.48
C CYS A 212 -9.49 -2.13 2.27
N GLY A 213 -8.23 -2.48 2.49
CA GLY A 213 -7.25 -2.78 1.44
C GLY A 213 -7.45 -4.12 0.71
N LEU A 214 -8.42 -4.96 1.09
CA LEU A 214 -8.58 -6.28 0.46
C LEU A 214 -8.84 -6.20 -1.05
N PRO A 215 -9.72 -5.32 -1.58
CA PRO A 215 -9.92 -5.19 -3.02
C PRO A 215 -8.67 -4.69 -3.79
N MET A 216 -7.74 -4.04 -3.12
CA MET A 216 -6.44 -3.66 -3.71
C MET A 216 -5.48 -4.84 -3.79
N LEU A 217 -5.60 -5.81 -2.87
CA LEU A 217 -4.72 -6.97 -2.78
C LEU A 217 -5.10 -8.06 -3.78
N VAL A 218 -6.38 -8.19 -4.12
CA VAL A 218 -6.93 -9.18 -5.05
C VAL A 218 -6.98 -8.64 -6.48
#